data_b47c728def9297488759e65a87f4c421
#
_entry.id   b47c728def9297488759e65a87f4c421
#
_cell.length_a   1.000
_cell.length_b   1.000
_cell.length_c   1.000
_cell.angle_alpha   90.00
_cell.angle_beta   90.00
_cell.angle_gamma   90.00
#
_symmetry.space_group_name_H-M   'P 1'
#
loop_
_entity.id
_entity.type
_entity.pdbx_description
1 polymer ?
#
loop_
_entity_poly.entity_id
_entity_poly.type
_entity_poly.pdbx_seq_one_letter_code
_entity_poly.pdbx_strand_id
1 'polypeptide(L)' 'MENIPNDPFMLLSFLNMKLRDEYDSLDSLCDDMGIDKYAIVEKLRDAGFEYSVEQNKFW' A
#
# COMPACT_ATOMS: atom_id res chain seq x y z
N MET A 1 2.78 8.13 -15.09
CA MET A 1 3.09 7.71 -13.73
C MET A 1 2.02 8.21 -12.76
N GLU A 2 1.46 7.32 -11.97
CA GLU A 2 0.42 7.70 -11.04
C GLU A 2 1.00 8.47 -9.86
N ASN A 3 0.29 9.50 -9.43
CA ASN A 3 0.66 10.21 -8.20
C ASN A 3 0.15 9.44 -7.00
N ILE A 4 1.05 9.17 -6.06
CA ILE A 4 0.70 8.44 -4.86
C ILE A 4 0.29 9.43 -3.78
N PRO A 5 -0.88 9.24 -3.14
CA PRO A 5 -1.31 10.16 -2.09
C PRO A 5 -0.31 10.23 -0.94
N ASN A 6 -0.11 11.44 -0.42
CA ASN A 6 0.74 11.64 0.76
C ASN A 6 -0.02 11.44 2.05
N ASP A 7 -1.31 11.70 2.03
CA ASP A 7 -2.14 11.52 3.21
C ASP A 7 -2.29 10.03 3.52
N PRO A 8 -2.00 9.59 4.75
CA PRO A 8 -2.02 8.16 5.07
C PRO A 8 -3.38 7.50 4.86
N PHE A 9 -4.47 8.20 5.09
CA PHE A 9 -5.81 7.63 4.89
C PHE A 9 -6.11 7.47 3.40
N MET A 10 -5.73 8.45 2.59
CA MET A 10 -5.90 8.35 1.15
C MET A 10 -4.96 7.29 0.56
N LEU A 11 -3.74 7.22 1.09
CA LEU A 11 -2.79 6.19 0.68
C LEU A 11 -3.32 4.80 0.99
N LEU A 12 -3.91 4.63 2.17
CA LEU A 12 -4.52 3.37 2.57
C LEU A 12 -5.58 2.93 1.55
N SER A 13 -6.47 3.83 1.21
CA SER A 13 -7.54 3.52 0.24
C SER A 13 -6.97 3.20 -1.14
N PHE A 14 -5.99 3.98 -1.57
CA PHE A 14 -5.35 3.79 -2.86
C PHE A 14 -4.68 2.42 -2.95
N LEU A 15 -3.87 2.07 -1.94
CA LEU A 15 -3.15 0.80 -1.94
C LEU A 15 -4.11 -0.38 -1.83
N ASN A 16 -5.12 -0.28 -0.97
CA ASN A 16 -6.06 -1.38 -0.81
C ASN A 16 -6.88 -1.62 -2.09
N MET A 17 -7.19 -0.57 -2.81
CA MET A 17 -7.86 -0.71 -4.10
C MET A 17 -6.96 -1.44 -5.10
N LYS A 18 -5.70 -1.06 -5.18
CA LYS A 18 -4.75 -1.71 -6.08
C LYS A 18 -4.52 -3.16 -5.71
N LEU A 19 -4.38 -3.44 -4.42
CA LEU A 19 -4.17 -4.81 -3.94
C LEU A 19 -5.39 -5.69 -4.22
N ARG A 20 -6.58 -5.11 -4.14
CA ARG A 20 -7.80 -5.86 -4.42
C ARG A 20 -7.95 -6.17 -5.91
N ASP A 21 -7.64 -5.18 -6.76
CA ASP A 21 -7.99 -5.26 -8.17
C ASP A 21 -6.83 -5.66 -9.10
N GLU A 22 -5.58 -5.35 -8.73
CA GLU A 22 -4.47 -5.46 -9.68
C GLU A 22 -3.28 -6.29 -9.19
N TYR A 23 -3.05 -6.39 -7.89
CA TYR A 23 -1.87 -7.06 -7.35
C TYR A 23 -2.23 -8.07 -6.28
N ASP A 24 -1.56 -9.22 -6.29
CA ASP A 24 -1.81 -10.25 -5.26
C ASP A 24 -0.91 -10.11 -4.04
N SER A 25 0.01 -9.15 -4.03
CA SER A 25 0.86 -8.92 -2.87
C SER A 25 1.37 -7.49 -2.87
N LEU A 26 1.80 -7.03 -1.70
CA LEU A 26 2.39 -5.71 -1.57
C LEU A 26 3.73 -5.65 -2.30
N ASP A 27 4.48 -6.75 -2.29
CA ASP A 27 5.75 -6.80 -3.00
C ASP A 27 5.56 -6.60 -4.50
N SER A 28 4.56 -7.26 -5.08
CA SER A 28 4.26 -7.10 -6.50
C SER A 28 3.86 -5.67 -6.83
N LEU A 29 3.02 -5.08 -5.98
CA LEU A 29 2.57 -3.71 -6.18
C LEU A 29 3.75 -2.74 -6.15
N CYS A 30 4.59 -2.84 -5.14
CA CYS A 30 5.71 -1.93 -4.98
C CYS A 30 6.73 -2.09 -6.10
N ASP A 31 6.98 -3.32 -6.50
CA ASP A 31 7.94 -3.60 -7.56
C ASP A 31 7.47 -3.03 -8.89
N ASP A 32 6.22 -3.27 -9.24
CA ASP A 32 5.66 -2.83 -10.51
C ASP A 32 5.51 -1.31 -10.58
N MET A 33 5.12 -0.69 -9.50
CA MET A 33 4.91 0.75 -9.46
C MET A 33 6.16 1.55 -9.10
N GLY A 34 7.25 0.87 -8.80
CA GLY A 34 8.49 1.55 -8.43
C GLY A 34 8.40 2.28 -7.10
N ILE A 35 7.69 1.71 -6.14
CA ILE A 35 7.47 2.31 -4.83
C ILE A 35 8.35 1.66 -3.78
N ASP A 36 8.92 2.47 -2.89
CA ASP A 36 9.70 1.94 -1.77
C ASP A 36 8.75 1.34 -0.74
N LYS A 37 8.78 0.01 -0.61
CA LYS A 37 7.92 -0.72 0.31
C LYS A 37 8.08 -0.24 1.75
N TYR A 38 9.32 -0.03 2.19
CA TYR A 38 9.57 0.42 3.55
C TYR A 38 8.93 1.77 3.85
N ALA A 39 9.05 2.70 2.91
CA ALA A 39 8.47 4.02 3.08
C ALA A 39 6.96 3.96 3.28
N ILE A 40 6.31 3.11 2.49
CA ILE A 40 4.86 2.95 2.58
C ILE A 40 4.45 2.28 3.88
N VAL A 41 5.12 1.19 4.24
CA VAL A 41 4.81 0.46 5.45
C VAL A 41 4.98 1.34 6.68
N GLU A 42 6.06 2.11 6.73
CA GLU A 42 6.32 3.01 7.84
C GLU A 42 5.27 4.12 7.93
N LYS A 43 4.92 4.70 6.79
CA LYS A 43 3.94 5.77 6.75
C LYS A 43 2.58 5.31 7.28
N LEU A 44 2.14 4.12 6.86
CA LEU A 44 0.86 3.59 7.30
C LEU A 44 0.91 3.10 8.74
N ARG A 45 2.04 2.56 9.17
CA ARG A 45 2.21 2.17 10.57
C ARG A 45 2.08 3.37 11.49
N ASP A 46 2.67 4.50 11.11
CA ASP A 46 2.57 5.72 11.91
C ASP A 46 1.12 6.19 12.04
N ALA A 47 0.28 5.86 11.09
CA ALA A 47 -1.14 6.18 11.13
C ALA A 47 -1.99 5.09 11.79
N GLY A 48 -1.35 3.99 12.21
CA GLY A 48 -2.05 2.91 12.90
C GLY A 48 -2.49 1.76 12.01
N PHE A 49 -1.95 1.63 10.81
CA PHE A 49 -2.33 0.58 9.88
C PHE A 49 -1.15 -0.33 9.56
N GLU A 50 -1.44 -1.63 9.44
CA GLU A 50 -0.42 -2.63 9.09
C GLU A 50 -0.90 -3.50 7.95
N TYR A 51 0.04 -3.98 7.15
CA TYR A 51 -0.27 -4.85 6.03
C TYR A 51 -0.50 -6.29 6.50
N SER A 52 -1.60 -6.88 6.07
CA SER A 52 -1.92 -8.27 6.33
C SER A 52 -1.63 -9.09 5.07
N VAL A 53 -0.65 -10.00 5.17
CA VAL A 53 -0.31 -10.89 4.06
C VAL A 53 -1.49 -11.80 3.73
N GLU A 54 -2.18 -12.28 4.75
CA GLU A 54 -3.29 -13.20 4.56
C GLU A 54 -4.46 -12.58 3.83
N GLN A 55 -4.76 -11.33 4.12
CA GLN A 55 -5.88 -10.65 3.51
C GLN A 55 -5.49 -9.75 2.35
N ASN A 56 -4.20 -9.59 2.14
CA ASN A 56 -3.63 -8.75 1.08
C ASN A 56 -4.19 -7.32 1.14
N LYS A 57 -4.17 -6.76 2.33
CA LYS A 57 -4.61 -5.37 2.51
C LYS A 57 -4.01 -4.78 3.79
N PHE A 58 -4.06 -3.46 3.88
CA PHE A 58 -3.72 -2.75 5.11
C PHE A 58 -4.99 -2.54 5.93
N TRP A 59 -4.85 -2.63 7.26
CA TRP A 59 -5.98 -2.34 8.16
C TRP A 59 -5.52 -2.09 9.59
#